data_5818894c307b3fde822f21546d9187da
#
_entry.id   5818894c307b3fde822f21546d9187da
#
_cell.length_a   1.000
_cell.length_b   1.000
_cell.length_c   1.000
_cell.angle_alpha   90.00
_cell.angle_beta   90.00
_cell.angle_gamma   90.00
#
_symmetry.space_group_name_H-M   'P 1'
#
loop_
_entity.id
_entity.type
_entity.pdbx_description
1 polymer ?
#
loop_
_entity_poly.entity_id
_entity_poly.type
_entity_poly.pdbx_seq_one_letter_code
_entity_poly.pdbx_strand_id
1 'polypeptide(L)'
;MATVKEVTSEVEKYLNLFTQYDKEYAKWEGRVEKILKRYRDERTQTTNQSHYNILWANVQTLKAATFSRMPRPDVSRRFKDNDPVARVAALLLERALDFEITHTTDFHEALTSCVYDRFLGGRGTTWIRYEPVIETDDTFISEEDEDSDMISEYLDIEQAPVDYVHWKDFGHTVARTWEEVT
;
A
#
# COMPACT_ATOMS: atom_id res chain seq x y z
N MET A 1 -27.06 -16.50 4.92
CA MET A 1 -27.00 -16.15 3.48
C MET A 1 -27.73 -14.84 3.30
N ALA A 2 -27.03 -13.79 2.86
CA ALA A 2 -27.67 -12.52 2.54
C ALA A 2 -28.62 -12.69 1.35
N THR A 3 -29.79 -12.10 1.42
CA THR A 3 -30.77 -12.16 0.34
C THR A 3 -30.32 -11.29 -0.85
N VAL A 4 -30.68 -11.65 -2.08
CA VAL A 4 -30.33 -10.90 -3.30
C VAL A 4 -30.69 -9.41 -3.18
N LYS A 5 -31.77 -9.07 -2.49
CA LYS A 5 -32.18 -7.67 -2.24
C LYS A 5 -31.22 -6.91 -1.33
N GLU A 6 -30.64 -7.57 -0.32
CA GLU A 6 -29.65 -6.94 0.58
C GLU A 6 -28.35 -6.66 -0.15
N VAL A 7 -27.89 -7.60 -0.98
CA VAL A 7 -26.68 -7.42 -1.82
C VAL A 7 -26.87 -6.28 -2.82
N THR A 8 -28.04 -6.18 -3.46
CA THR A 8 -28.34 -5.08 -4.41
C THR A 8 -28.32 -3.72 -3.71
N SER A 9 -28.89 -3.64 -2.51
CA SER A 9 -28.90 -2.39 -1.70
C SER A 9 -27.49 -1.95 -1.28
N GLU A 10 -26.63 -2.90 -0.91
CA GLU A 10 -25.23 -2.58 -0.57
C GLU A 10 -24.44 -2.10 -1.80
N VAL A 11 -24.60 -2.76 -2.95
CA VAL A 11 -23.96 -2.35 -4.20
C VAL A 11 -24.38 -0.93 -4.59
N GLU A 12 -25.66 -0.60 -4.52
CA GLU A 12 -26.16 0.76 -4.79
C GLU A 12 -25.57 1.79 -3.83
N LYS A 13 -25.40 1.46 -2.56
CA LYS A 13 -24.75 2.32 -1.55
C LYS A 13 -23.30 2.62 -1.95
N TYR A 14 -22.52 1.61 -2.33
CA TYR A 14 -21.12 1.81 -2.77
C TYR A 14 -21.04 2.63 -4.07
N LEU A 15 -21.90 2.37 -5.05
CA LEU A 15 -21.95 3.15 -6.29
C LEU A 15 -22.23 4.64 -6.02
N ASN A 16 -23.15 4.93 -5.10
CA ASN A 16 -23.44 6.30 -4.69
C ASN A 16 -22.25 6.97 -4.01
N LEU A 17 -21.52 6.25 -3.15
CA LEU A 17 -20.30 6.75 -2.51
C LEU A 17 -19.21 7.06 -3.54
N PHE A 18 -18.97 6.18 -4.51
CA PHE A 18 -18.02 6.45 -5.60
C PHE A 18 -18.42 7.67 -6.43
N THR A 19 -19.68 7.80 -6.78
CA THR A 19 -20.19 8.97 -7.52
C THR A 19 -19.99 10.27 -6.73
N GLN A 20 -20.21 10.24 -5.43
CA GLN A 20 -19.97 11.40 -4.57
C GLN A 20 -18.48 11.72 -4.48
N TYR A 21 -17.63 10.70 -4.30
CA TYR A 21 -16.18 10.84 -4.29
C TYR A 21 -15.68 11.51 -5.57
N ASP A 22 -16.02 10.99 -6.73
CA ASP A 22 -15.60 11.52 -8.03
C ASP A 22 -15.96 12.99 -8.18
N LYS A 23 -17.17 13.36 -7.78
CA LYS A 23 -17.64 14.74 -7.84
C LYS A 23 -16.86 15.70 -6.93
N GLU A 24 -16.54 15.27 -5.73
CA GLU A 24 -15.86 16.11 -4.75
C GLU A 24 -14.36 16.24 -5.05
N TYR A 25 -13.72 15.15 -5.52
CA TYR A 25 -12.30 15.13 -5.81
C TYR A 25 -11.91 15.57 -7.23
N ALA A 26 -12.84 15.68 -8.17
CA ALA A 26 -12.57 16.06 -9.56
C ALA A 26 -11.70 17.33 -9.71
N LYS A 27 -11.90 18.33 -8.84
CA LYS A 27 -11.10 19.56 -8.86
C LYS A 27 -9.65 19.33 -8.36
N TRP A 28 -9.48 18.46 -7.40
CA TRP A 28 -8.16 18.08 -6.89
C TRP A 28 -7.42 17.24 -7.91
N GLU A 29 -8.05 16.25 -8.51
CA GLU A 29 -7.49 15.40 -9.58
C GLU A 29 -7.03 16.24 -10.77
N GLY A 30 -7.86 17.16 -11.24
CA GLY A 30 -7.48 18.07 -12.32
C GLY A 30 -6.28 18.97 -11.98
N ARG A 31 -6.04 19.30 -10.70
CA ARG A 31 -4.84 20.00 -10.26
C ARG A 31 -3.62 19.07 -10.28
N VAL A 32 -3.76 17.86 -9.76
CA VAL A 32 -2.69 16.85 -9.74
C VAL A 32 -2.22 16.54 -11.16
N GLU A 33 -3.13 16.34 -12.10
CA GLU A 33 -2.78 16.10 -13.51
C GLU A 33 -1.97 17.26 -14.12
N LYS A 34 -2.34 18.49 -13.83
CA LYS A 34 -1.58 19.67 -14.28
C LYS A 34 -0.17 19.72 -13.67
N ILE A 35 -0.04 19.35 -12.38
CA ILE A 35 1.26 19.29 -11.70
C ILE A 35 2.12 18.19 -12.33
N LEU A 36 1.56 17.01 -12.59
CA LEU A 36 2.25 15.90 -13.24
C LEU A 36 2.75 16.25 -14.63
N LYS A 37 1.94 16.93 -15.45
CA LYS A 37 2.37 17.42 -16.76
C LYS A 37 3.54 18.38 -16.66
N ARG A 38 3.53 19.29 -15.68
CA ARG A 38 4.66 20.20 -15.41
C ARG A 38 5.90 19.47 -14.91
N TYR A 39 5.71 18.50 -14.06
CA TYR A 39 6.81 17.68 -13.54
C TYR A 39 7.51 16.89 -14.64
N ARG A 40 6.74 16.32 -15.58
CA ARG A 40 7.25 15.60 -16.77
C ARG A 40 7.74 16.51 -17.88
N ASP A 41 7.62 17.83 -17.70
CA ASP A 41 7.93 18.86 -18.72
C ASP A 41 7.14 18.69 -20.03
N GLU A 42 5.94 18.15 -19.96
CA GLU A 42 5.02 18.01 -21.08
C GLU A 42 4.49 19.39 -21.48
N ARG A 43 5.23 20.09 -22.35
CA ARG A 43 4.86 21.43 -22.84
C ARG A 43 4.31 21.34 -24.26
N THR A 44 3.23 22.09 -24.48
CA THR A 44 2.56 22.16 -25.78
C THR A 44 3.28 23.10 -26.77
N GLN A 45 4.31 23.85 -26.33
CA GLN A 45 4.99 24.83 -27.16
C GLN A 45 6.30 24.29 -27.73
N THR A 46 6.37 24.31 -29.05
CA THR A 46 7.50 23.95 -29.93
C THR A 46 8.64 24.95 -29.90
N THR A 47 8.96 25.57 -28.80
CA THR A 47 10.11 26.49 -28.72
C THR A 47 11.34 25.69 -28.36
N ASN A 48 12.35 25.67 -29.23
CA ASN A 48 13.67 25.03 -29.01
C ASN A 48 14.51 25.72 -27.90
N GLN A 49 13.88 26.28 -26.89
CA GLN A 49 14.56 26.85 -25.75
C GLN A 49 14.77 25.81 -24.66
N SER A 50 16.00 25.65 -24.25
CA SER A 50 16.34 24.83 -23.06
C SER A 50 15.72 25.48 -21.82
N HIS A 51 14.82 24.77 -21.18
CA HIS A 51 14.19 25.22 -19.93
C HIS A 51 14.61 24.33 -18.76
N TYR A 52 15.00 24.99 -17.67
CA TYR A 52 15.25 24.27 -16.41
C TYR A 52 13.96 23.96 -15.68
N ASN A 53 13.69 22.68 -15.43
CA ASN A 53 12.50 22.24 -14.70
C ASN A 53 12.74 22.30 -13.18
N ILE A 54 12.49 23.49 -12.60
CA ILE A 54 12.66 23.73 -11.16
C ILE A 54 11.78 22.79 -10.33
N LEU A 55 10.57 22.47 -10.78
CA LEU A 55 9.67 21.57 -10.05
C LEU A 55 10.28 20.17 -9.93
N TRP A 56 10.79 19.64 -11.04
CA TRP A 56 11.45 18.33 -11.04
C TRP A 56 12.67 18.33 -10.10
N ALA A 57 13.53 19.34 -10.18
CA ALA A 57 14.73 19.44 -9.36
C ALA A 57 14.38 19.51 -7.86
N ASN A 58 13.38 20.32 -7.49
CA ASN A 58 12.93 20.43 -6.09
C ASN A 58 12.35 19.12 -5.57
N VAL A 59 11.52 18.42 -6.36
CA VAL A 59 10.96 17.13 -5.97
C VAL A 59 12.06 16.09 -5.77
N GLN A 60 13.07 16.03 -6.65
CA GLN A 60 14.22 15.13 -6.47
C GLN A 60 15.00 15.42 -5.20
N THR A 61 15.25 16.71 -4.90
CA THR A 61 15.94 17.12 -3.68
C THR A 61 15.14 16.75 -2.43
N LEU A 62 13.83 17.02 -2.42
CA LEU A 62 12.95 16.67 -1.30
C LEU A 62 12.84 15.16 -1.12
N LYS A 63 12.76 14.41 -2.22
CA LYS A 63 12.77 12.94 -2.17
C LYS A 63 14.05 12.44 -1.50
N ALA A 64 15.20 12.90 -1.94
CA ALA A 64 16.48 12.48 -1.38
C ALA A 64 16.62 12.87 0.10
N ALA A 65 16.08 14.02 0.50
CA ALA A 65 16.08 14.45 1.90
C ALA A 65 15.14 13.65 2.79
N THR A 66 13.98 13.22 2.26
CA THR A 66 12.94 12.54 3.04
C THR A 66 13.12 11.03 3.04
N PHE A 67 13.48 10.46 1.91
CA PHE A 67 13.61 9.02 1.72
C PHE A 67 14.93 8.68 1.03
N SER A 68 16.03 8.79 1.78
CA SER A 68 17.38 8.49 1.31
C SER A 68 17.79 7.03 1.53
N ARG A 69 17.16 6.37 2.49
CA ARG A 69 17.43 4.96 2.85
C ARG A 69 16.18 4.29 3.39
N MET A 70 16.17 2.97 3.36
CA MET A 70 15.10 2.17 3.95
C MET A 70 14.96 2.48 5.45
N PRO A 71 13.71 2.61 5.93
CA PRO A 71 13.46 2.72 7.36
C PRO A 71 13.89 1.45 8.07
N ARG A 72 14.46 1.58 9.27
CA ARG A 72 14.77 0.45 10.15
C ARG A 72 13.73 0.38 11.25
N PRO A 73 13.21 -0.81 11.55
CA PRO A 73 12.31 -0.99 12.67
C PRO A 73 13.08 -0.76 13.99
N ASP A 74 12.40 -0.19 14.95
CA ASP A 74 12.86 -0.06 16.34
C ASP A 74 11.74 -0.59 17.23
N VAL A 75 11.95 -1.77 17.80
CA VAL A 75 10.97 -2.48 18.61
C VAL A 75 11.35 -2.37 20.08
N SER A 76 10.61 -1.57 20.80
CA SER A 76 10.79 -1.41 22.24
C SER A 76 9.55 -1.87 23.01
N ARG A 77 9.78 -2.26 24.26
CA ARG A 77 8.68 -2.66 25.15
C ARG A 77 7.82 -1.46 25.54
N ARG A 78 6.53 -1.66 25.57
CA ARG A 78 5.57 -0.64 25.96
C ARG A 78 5.78 -0.20 27.43
N PHE A 79 6.06 -1.16 28.30
CA PHE A 79 6.31 -0.92 29.72
C PHE A 79 7.79 -1.14 30.02
N LYS A 80 8.40 -0.26 30.80
CA LYS A 80 9.81 -0.33 31.20
C LYS A 80 9.99 -1.32 32.38
N ASP A 81 9.52 -2.53 32.24
CA ASP A 81 9.73 -3.61 33.19
C ASP A 81 11.07 -4.32 32.96
N ASN A 82 11.52 -5.12 33.89
CA ASN A 82 12.78 -5.87 33.83
C ASN A 82 12.60 -7.32 33.35
N ASP A 83 11.49 -7.61 32.65
CA ASP A 83 11.27 -8.96 32.14
C ASP A 83 12.28 -9.31 31.02
N PRO A 84 13.14 -10.31 31.23
CA PRO A 84 14.15 -10.73 30.27
C PRO A 84 13.51 -11.39 29.04
N VAL A 85 12.36 -12.06 29.18
CA VAL A 85 11.68 -12.73 28.09
C VAL A 85 11.12 -11.70 27.10
N ALA A 86 10.45 -10.68 27.59
CA ALA A 86 9.92 -9.60 26.76
C ALA A 86 11.03 -8.81 26.03
N ARG A 87 12.22 -8.70 26.63
CA ARG A 87 13.39 -8.09 25.97
C ARG A 87 13.88 -8.93 24.78
N VAL A 88 13.97 -10.24 24.95
CA VAL A 88 14.37 -11.15 23.85
C VAL A 88 13.32 -11.18 22.75
N ALA A 89 12.05 -11.22 23.11
CA ALA A 89 10.93 -11.18 22.15
C ALA A 89 10.94 -9.91 21.30
N ALA A 90 11.18 -8.73 21.92
CA ALA A 90 11.30 -7.47 21.19
C ALA A 90 12.48 -7.50 20.20
N LEU A 91 13.63 -8.03 20.58
CA LEU A 91 14.80 -8.15 19.71
C LEU A 91 14.55 -9.12 18.54
N LEU A 92 13.85 -10.24 18.78
CA LEU A 92 13.50 -11.19 17.73
C LEU A 92 12.52 -10.56 16.74
N LEU A 93 11.52 -9.84 17.23
CA LEU A 93 10.55 -9.14 16.38
C LEU A 93 11.23 -8.03 15.56
N GLU A 94 12.14 -7.26 16.15
CA GLU A 94 12.92 -6.24 15.43
C GLU A 94 13.71 -6.85 14.27
N ARG A 95 14.39 -7.98 14.51
CA ARG A 95 15.15 -8.69 13.47
C ARG A 95 14.26 -9.28 12.40
N ALA A 96 13.12 -9.84 12.77
CA ALA A 96 12.15 -10.37 11.82
C ALA A 96 11.60 -9.27 10.91
N LEU A 97 11.23 -8.12 11.47
CA LEU A 97 10.79 -6.96 10.68
C LEU A 97 11.89 -6.38 9.78
N ASP A 98 13.13 -6.30 10.27
CA ASP A 98 14.27 -5.83 9.47
C ASP A 98 14.56 -6.78 8.30
N PHE A 99 14.42 -8.09 8.53
CA PHE A 99 14.53 -9.11 7.49
C PHE A 99 13.44 -8.93 6.42
N GLU A 100 12.17 -8.82 6.81
CA GLU A 100 11.04 -8.62 5.90
C GLU A 100 11.22 -7.35 5.06
N ILE A 101 11.52 -6.22 5.70
CA ILE A 101 11.74 -4.93 5.02
C ILE A 101 12.90 -5.00 4.02
N THR A 102 13.95 -5.74 4.34
CA THR A 102 15.16 -5.81 3.52
C THR A 102 15.01 -6.79 2.35
N HIS A 103 14.27 -7.89 2.54
CA HIS A 103 14.15 -8.96 1.55
C HIS A 103 12.88 -8.87 0.70
N THR A 104 11.86 -8.15 1.17
CA THR A 104 10.66 -7.88 0.37
C THR A 104 10.98 -6.78 -0.65
N THR A 105 11.21 -7.16 -1.89
CA THR A 105 11.69 -6.30 -2.98
C THR A 105 10.78 -5.11 -3.27
N ASP A 106 9.48 -5.30 -3.13
CA ASP A 106 8.47 -4.30 -3.54
C ASP A 106 8.29 -3.17 -2.52
N PHE A 107 8.71 -3.37 -1.27
CA PHE A 107 8.57 -2.39 -0.20
C PHE A 107 9.27 -1.05 -0.51
N HIS A 108 10.50 -1.11 -1.02
CA HIS A 108 11.24 0.10 -1.40
C HIS A 108 10.58 0.83 -2.58
N GLU A 109 10.11 0.10 -3.57
CA GLU A 109 9.46 0.67 -4.75
C GLU A 109 8.11 1.28 -4.40
N ALA A 110 7.31 0.59 -3.60
CA ALA A 110 6.02 1.08 -3.11
C ALA A 110 6.19 2.38 -2.31
N LEU A 111 7.14 2.45 -1.37
CA LEU A 111 7.40 3.67 -0.60
C LEU A 111 7.94 4.80 -1.48
N THR A 112 8.82 4.49 -2.44
CA THR A 112 9.35 5.50 -3.39
C THR A 112 8.22 6.15 -4.18
N SER A 113 7.32 5.34 -4.72
CA SER A 113 6.15 5.80 -5.48
C SER A 113 5.19 6.60 -4.60
N CYS A 114 4.97 6.15 -3.39
CA CYS A 114 4.16 6.84 -2.39
C CYS A 114 4.72 8.24 -2.04
N VAL A 115 6.05 8.36 -1.89
CA VAL A 115 6.73 9.64 -1.63
C VAL A 115 6.58 10.59 -2.83
N TYR A 116 6.67 10.09 -4.06
CA TYR A 116 6.41 10.90 -5.25
C TYR A 116 4.98 11.44 -5.27
N ASP A 117 4.00 10.60 -5.06
CA ASP A 117 2.60 11.02 -5.03
C ASP A 117 2.33 12.01 -3.90
N ARG A 118 2.97 11.84 -2.76
CA ARG A 118 2.89 12.79 -1.65
C ARG A 118 3.40 14.18 -2.03
N PHE A 119 4.51 14.28 -2.77
CA PHE A 119 5.07 15.58 -3.19
C PHE A 119 4.33 16.19 -4.37
N LEU A 120 3.80 15.41 -5.29
CA LEU A 120 3.11 15.90 -6.49
C LEU A 120 1.62 16.10 -6.27
N GLY A 121 0.95 15.13 -5.66
CA GLY A 121 -0.49 15.13 -5.43
C GLY A 121 -0.93 15.51 -4.01
N GLY A 122 0.00 15.50 -3.05
CA GLY A 122 -0.28 15.75 -1.64
C GLY A 122 -0.73 14.51 -0.85
N ARG A 123 -0.91 13.37 -1.51
CA ARG A 123 -1.33 12.10 -0.92
C ARG A 123 -0.54 10.96 -1.55
N GLY A 124 0.05 10.11 -0.74
CA GLY A 124 0.64 8.83 -1.14
C GLY A 124 0.02 7.73 -0.31
N THR A 125 -0.31 6.62 -0.93
CA THR A 125 -1.03 5.51 -0.31
C THR A 125 -0.32 4.19 -0.61
N THR A 126 -0.20 3.35 0.40
CA THR A 126 0.26 1.98 0.29
C THR A 126 -0.81 1.06 0.87
N TRP A 127 -0.89 -0.14 0.33
CA TRP A 127 -1.77 -1.20 0.80
C TRP A 127 -0.93 -2.32 1.38
N ILE A 128 -1.17 -2.66 2.63
CA ILE A 128 -0.56 -3.83 3.28
C ILE A 128 -1.63 -4.91 3.32
N ARG A 129 -1.33 -6.07 2.75
CA ARG A 129 -2.24 -7.21 2.73
C ARG A 129 -1.57 -8.45 3.30
N TYR A 130 -2.36 -9.31 3.88
CA TYR A 130 -1.93 -10.64 4.30
C TYR A 130 -2.09 -11.60 3.13
N GLU A 131 -1.02 -12.31 2.77
CA GLU A 131 -1.01 -13.26 1.67
C GLU A 131 -0.40 -14.59 2.14
N PRO A 132 -1.24 -15.56 2.54
CA PRO A 132 -0.78 -16.89 2.88
C PRO A 132 -0.45 -17.68 1.61
N VAL A 133 0.69 -18.34 1.58
CA VAL A 133 1.03 -19.33 0.56
C VAL A 133 0.59 -20.69 1.09
N ILE A 134 -0.44 -21.26 0.46
CA ILE A 134 -1.00 -22.56 0.82
C ILE A 134 -0.44 -23.58 -0.18
N GLU A 135 0.26 -24.58 0.30
CA GLU A 135 0.68 -25.72 -0.52
C GLU A 135 -0.29 -26.90 -0.30
N THR A 136 -0.55 -27.61 -1.38
CA THR A 136 -1.35 -28.85 -1.36
C THR A 136 -0.39 -30.04 -1.40
N ASP A 137 -0.52 -30.94 -0.44
CA ASP A 137 0.27 -32.16 -0.42
C ASP A 137 -0.52 -33.31 -1.11
N ASP A 138 -0.15 -33.61 -2.35
CA ASP A 138 -0.74 -34.68 -3.15
C ASP A 138 -0.22 -36.08 -2.75
N THR A 139 0.67 -36.19 -1.74
CA THR A 139 1.35 -37.44 -1.40
C THR A 139 0.51 -38.44 -0.61
N PHE A 140 -0.69 -38.06 -0.16
CA PHE A 140 -1.59 -38.92 0.63
C PHE A 140 -2.75 -39.56 -0.17
N ILE A 141 -2.63 -39.69 -1.48
CA ILE A 141 -3.56 -40.50 -2.25
C ILE A 141 -3.15 -41.98 -2.03
N SER A 142 -3.66 -42.61 -0.98
CA SER A 142 -3.63 -44.04 -0.84
C SER A 142 -4.66 -44.64 -1.80
N GLU A 143 -4.23 -45.53 -2.67
CA GLU A 143 -5.05 -46.19 -3.71
C GLU A 143 -6.22 -47.05 -3.14
N GLU A 144 -6.47 -47.05 -1.83
CA GLU A 144 -7.46 -47.92 -1.16
C GLU A 144 -8.77 -47.22 -0.76
N ASP A 145 -8.86 -45.87 -0.82
CA ASP A 145 -10.09 -45.13 -0.45
C ASP A 145 -10.55 -44.20 -1.56
N GLU A 146 -11.35 -44.71 -2.51
CA GLU A 146 -11.96 -43.94 -3.61
C GLU A 146 -12.91 -42.80 -3.17
N ASP A 147 -13.16 -42.60 -1.87
CA ASP A 147 -14.18 -41.67 -1.35
C ASP A 147 -13.64 -40.54 -0.47
N SER A 148 -12.33 -40.39 -0.29
CA SER A 148 -11.76 -39.29 0.48
C SER A 148 -10.68 -38.54 -0.30
N ASP A 149 -11.11 -37.65 -1.16
CA ASP A 149 -10.28 -36.54 -1.65
C ASP A 149 -9.94 -35.58 -0.48
N MET A 150 -9.21 -36.07 0.52
CA MET A 150 -8.64 -35.22 1.57
C MET A 150 -7.34 -34.62 1.03
N ILE A 151 -7.48 -33.60 0.20
CA ILE A 151 -6.37 -32.69 -0.12
C ILE A 151 -6.01 -32.01 1.21
N SER A 152 -4.86 -32.35 1.79
CA SER A 152 -4.39 -31.64 2.97
C SER A 152 -3.69 -30.37 2.52
N GLU A 153 -4.37 -29.25 2.69
CA GLU A 153 -3.82 -27.92 2.53
C GLU A 153 -3.03 -27.55 3.80
N TYR A 154 -1.78 -27.15 3.65
CA TYR A 154 -1.01 -26.60 4.76
C TYR A 154 -0.42 -25.24 4.39
N LEU A 155 -0.31 -24.41 5.41
CA LEU A 155 0.27 -23.09 5.30
C LEU A 155 1.81 -23.22 5.22
N ASP A 156 2.41 -22.88 4.07
CA ASP A 156 3.86 -22.93 3.89
C ASP A 156 4.51 -21.63 4.35
N ILE A 157 4.09 -20.50 3.80
CA ILE A 157 4.67 -19.19 4.10
C ILE A 157 3.55 -18.17 4.31
N GLU A 158 3.73 -17.31 5.30
CA GLU A 158 2.91 -16.12 5.53
C GLU A 158 3.68 -14.89 5.04
N GLN A 159 3.05 -14.09 4.20
CA GLN A 159 3.63 -12.86 3.67
C GLN A 159 2.72 -11.65 3.93
N ALA A 160 3.34 -10.48 4.09
CA ALA A 160 2.63 -9.21 4.22
C ALA A 160 3.15 -8.21 3.18
N PRO A 161 2.90 -8.43 1.87
CA PRO A 161 3.35 -7.55 0.82
C PRO A 161 2.78 -6.14 0.99
N VAL A 162 3.59 -5.16 0.60
CA VAL A 162 3.24 -3.75 0.63
C VAL A 162 3.16 -3.23 -0.78
N ASP A 163 1.93 -3.06 -1.29
CA ASP A 163 1.68 -2.59 -2.64
C ASP A 163 1.51 -1.07 -2.67
N TYR A 164 2.00 -0.45 -3.74
CA TYR A 164 1.71 0.93 -4.03
C TYR A 164 0.30 1.07 -4.63
N VAL A 165 -0.50 1.98 -4.08
CA VAL A 165 -1.81 2.33 -4.63
C VAL A 165 -1.73 3.69 -5.30
N HIS A 166 -1.99 3.73 -6.60
CA HIS A 166 -1.97 4.97 -7.35
C HIS A 166 -3.03 5.94 -6.83
N TRP A 167 -2.72 7.23 -6.82
CA TRP A 167 -3.60 8.26 -6.24
C TRP A 167 -5.01 8.34 -6.85
N LYS A 168 -5.21 7.84 -8.07
CA LYS A 168 -6.53 7.73 -8.73
C LYS A 168 -7.35 6.54 -8.21
N ASP A 169 -6.68 5.50 -7.75
CA ASP A 169 -7.31 4.24 -7.36
C ASP A 169 -7.69 4.20 -5.87
N PHE A 170 -7.36 5.26 -5.15
CA PHE A 170 -7.69 5.39 -3.73
C PHE A 170 -8.70 6.50 -3.49
N GLY A 171 -9.88 6.13 -3.00
CA GLY A 171 -10.94 7.02 -2.55
C GLY A 171 -11.19 6.90 -1.05
N HIS A 172 -11.57 7.99 -0.42
CA HIS A 172 -12.04 8.00 0.96
C HIS A 172 -13.14 9.06 1.11
N THR A 173 -13.99 8.91 2.11
CA THR A 173 -15.01 9.91 2.42
C THR A 173 -14.37 11.25 2.78
N VAL A 174 -15.00 12.36 2.37
CA VAL A 174 -14.50 13.71 2.68
C VAL A 174 -14.75 14.01 4.14
N ALA A 175 -13.67 14.15 4.89
CA ALA A 175 -13.69 14.42 6.30
C ALA A 175 -12.61 15.46 6.67
N ARG A 176 -12.77 16.15 7.79
CA ARG A 176 -11.76 17.11 8.28
C ARG A 176 -10.57 16.43 8.93
N THR A 177 -10.81 15.29 9.58
CA THR A 177 -9.81 14.50 10.28
C THR A 177 -9.85 13.07 9.79
N TRP A 178 -8.73 12.34 9.92
CA TRP A 178 -8.67 10.93 9.55
C TRP A 178 -9.55 10.03 10.41
N GLU A 179 -9.93 10.47 11.61
CA GLU A 179 -10.83 9.75 12.52
C GLU A 179 -12.28 9.69 12.01
N GLU A 180 -12.67 10.64 11.16
CA GLU A 180 -14.00 10.72 10.57
C GLU A 180 -14.10 10.00 9.22
N VAL A 181 -12.99 9.47 8.70
CA VAL A 181 -12.95 8.75 7.42
C VAL A 181 -13.52 7.34 7.63
N THR A 182 -14.49 6.98 6.79
CA THR A 182 -15.12 5.65 6.76
C THR A 182 -14.92 4.98 5.41
#